data_96b0d70410c26f7857e18d5f10f71343
#
_entry.id   96b0d70410c26f7857e18d5f10f71343
#
_cell.length_a   1.000
_cell.length_b   1.000
_cell.length_c   1.000
_cell.angle_alpha   90.00
_cell.angle_beta   90.00
_cell.angle_gamma   90.00
#
_symmetry.space_group_name_H-M   'P 1'
#
loop_
_entity.id
_entity.type
_entity.pdbx_description
1 polymer ?
#
loop_
_entity_poly.entity_id
_entity_poly.type
_entity_poly.pdbx_seq_one_letter_code
_entity_poly.pdbx_strand_id
1 'polypeptide(L)'
;MARLFVISGPSGAGKGTLIRGVLEQRPDIAQVATSATTRPMRPGEEEGREYFFLSTDAFLAKVDEDDFVEWVEFAGNHYGTLKSEVDRLLGQGANVILELEVDGSLVIKEARPDACLIFIDTDLAELRRRLISRQTEGLDEIDRRLQIAEEQSKDKLRFDHVVHNDRVERAVAELLSTLERELDR
;
A
#
# COMPACT_ATOMS: atom_id res chain seq x y z
N MET A 1 13.26 -12.47 13.16
CA MET A 1 13.57 -11.05 12.89
C MET A 1 12.33 -10.35 12.39
N ALA A 2 12.14 -9.06 12.68
CA ALA A 2 11.03 -8.28 12.12
C ALA A 2 11.12 -8.25 10.59
N ARG A 3 9.99 -8.36 9.90
CA ARG A 3 9.92 -8.40 8.43
C ARG A 3 9.18 -7.21 7.86
N LEU A 4 9.58 -6.83 6.66
CA LEU A 4 8.91 -5.80 5.86
C LEU A 4 8.05 -6.47 4.77
N PHE A 5 6.76 -6.21 4.81
CA PHE A 5 5.79 -6.63 3.80
C PHE A 5 5.35 -5.40 2.99
N VAL A 6 5.32 -5.54 1.69
CA VAL A 6 4.80 -4.53 0.77
C VAL A 6 3.57 -5.09 0.09
N ILE A 7 2.41 -4.53 0.40
CA ILE A 7 1.13 -4.92 -0.20
C ILE A 7 0.79 -3.93 -1.29
N SER A 8 0.74 -4.42 -2.51
CA SER A 8 0.56 -3.61 -3.70
C SER A 8 -0.53 -4.17 -4.63
N GLY A 9 -0.78 -3.48 -5.71
CA GLY A 9 -1.78 -3.82 -6.70
C GLY A 9 -2.52 -2.59 -7.19
N PRO A 10 -3.36 -2.71 -8.22
CA PRO A 10 -4.01 -1.59 -8.86
C PRO A 10 -4.85 -0.76 -7.90
N SER A 11 -5.06 0.51 -8.28
CA SER A 11 -6.00 1.38 -7.55
C SER A 11 -7.41 0.77 -7.61
N GLY A 12 -8.04 0.61 -6.43
CA GLY A 12 -9.34 -0.06 -6.32
C GLY A 12 -9.27 -1.58 -6.10
N ALA A 13 -8.09 -2.21 -6.11
CA ALA A 13 -7.93 -3.64 -5.84
C ALA A 13 -8.36 -4.08 -4.43
N GLY A 14 -8.52 -3.11 -3.50
CA GLY A 14 -9.01 -3.40 -2.16
C GLY A 14 -7.92 -3.63 -1.12
N LYS A 15 -6.68 -3.21 -1.38
CA LYS A 15 -5.51 -3.34 -0.49
C LYS A 15 -5.84 -3.00 0.96
N GLY A 16 -6.26 -1.76 1.23
CA GLY A 16 -6.56 -1.31 2.60
C GLY A 16 -7.71 -2.07 3.28
N THR A 17 -8.68 -2.59 2.51
CA THR A 17 -9.75 -3.45 3.05
C THR A 17 -9.18 -4.79 3.53
N LEU A 18 -8.29 -5.40 2.72
CA LEU A 18 -7.66 -6.68 3.07
C LEU A 18 -6.71 -6.53 4.26
N ILE A 19 -5.87 -5.49 4.26
CA ILE A 19 -4.97 -5.17 5.37
C ILE A 19 -5.75 -5.03 6.67
N ARG A 20 -6.83 -4.24 6.66
CA ARG A 20 -7.69 -4.06 7.82
C ARG A 20 -8.30 -5.39 8.27
N GLY A 21 -8.85 -6.20 7.36
CA GLY A 21 -9.43 -7.50 7.69
C GLY A 21 -8.42 -8.48 8.29
N VAL A 22 -7.16 -8.44 7.87
CA VAL A 22 -6.07 -9.21 8.48
C VAL A 22 -5.79 -8.72 9.90
N LEU A 23 -5.65 -7.40 10.10
CA LEU A 23 -5.33 -6.82 11.40
C LEU A 23 -6.48 -6.92 12.41
N GLU A 24 -7.74 -6.99 11.96
CA GLU A 24 -8.89 -7.30 12.81
C GLU A 24 -8.83 -8.74 13.35
N GLN A 25 -8.33 -9.70 12.57
CA GLN A 25 -8.17 -11.10 13.00
C GLN A 25 -6.88 -11.34 13.77
N ARG A 26 -5.79 -10.68 13.40
CA ARG A 26 -4.46 -10.84 13.98
C ARG A 26 -3.77 -9.46 14.14
N PRO A 27 -4.18 -8.69 15.16
CA PRO A 27 -3.64 -7.33 15.38
C PRO A 27 -2.14 -7.31 15.74
N ASP A 28 -1.62 -8.44 16.15
CA ASP A 28 -0.21 -8.66 16.54
C ASP A 28 0.70 -9.05 15.36
N ILE A 29 0.14 -9.38 14.19
CA ILE A 29 0.92 -9.94 13.08
C ILE A 29 1.85 -8.92 12.44
N ALA A 30 1.41 -7.67 12.31
CA ALA A 30 2.19 -6.57 11.75
C ALA A 30 1.58 -5.20 12.12
N GLN A 31 2.35 -4.13 11.90
CA GLN A 31 1.88 -2.74 11.98
C GLN A 31 1.95 -2.10 10.60
N VAL A 32 0.94 -1.30 10.24
CA VAL A 32 0.97 -0.50 9.01
C VAL A 32 1.82 0.75 9.27
N ALA A 33 2.80 1.00 8.42
CA ALA A 33 3.56 2.24 8.49
C ALA A 33 2.68 3.42 8.09
N THR A 34 2.71 4.48 8.88
CA THR A 34 1.96 5.71 8.60
C THR A 34 2.69 6.49 7.51
N SER A 35 2.01 6.73 6.39
CA SER A 35 2.54 7.54 5.28
C SER A 35 2.46 9.03 5.59
N ALA A 36 3.30 9.84 4.94
CA ALA A 36 3.22 11.29 4.94
C ALA A 36 2.44 11.81 3.73
N THR A 37 1.78 12.96 3.88
CA THR A 37 1.09 13.63 2.77
C THR A 37 1.09 15.13 2.92
N THR A 38 1.02 15.84 1.78
CA THR A 38 0.79 17.31 1.75
C THR A 38 -0.68 17.68 1.64
N ARG A 39 -1.57 16.69 1.49
CA ARG A 39 -3.00 16.91 1.49
C ARG A 39 -3.46 17.47 2.86
N PRO A 40 -4.33 18.47 2.87
CA PRO A 40 -4.93 18.92 4.13
C PRO A 40 -5.64 17.78 4.88
N MET A 41 -5.51 17.79 6.20
CA MET A 41 -6.22 16.87 7.09
C MET A 41 -7.73 17.02 6.93
N ARG A 42 -8.45 15.92 6.84
CA ARG A 42 -9.92 15.89 6.77
C ARG A 42 -10.54 15.85 8.17
N PRO A 43 -11.82 16.25 8.33
CA PRO A 43 -12.52 16.06 9.60
C PRO A 43 -12.50 14.59 10.05
N GLY A 44 -12.07 14.34 11.28
CA GLY A 44 -11.98 13.00 11.86
C GLY A 44 -10.65 12.27 11.64
N GLU A 45 -9.75 12.81 10.84
CA GLU A 45 -8.36 12.33 10.75
C GLU A 45 -7.51 12.93 11.87
N GLU A 46 -6.45 12.23 12.26
CA GLU A 46 -5.51 12.63 13.31
C GLU A 46 -4.07 12.51 12.82
N GLU A 47 -3.24 13.47 13.24
CA GLU A 47 -1.80 13.47 12.95
C GLU A 47 -1.14 12.19 13.46
N GLY A 48 -0.36 11.54 12.58
CA GLY A 48 0.37 10.31 12.91
C GLY A 48 -0.50 9.04 12.97
N ARG A 49 -1.83 9.14 12.78
CA ARG A 49 -2.72 7.99 12.70
C ARG A 49 -3.07 7.64 11.25
N GLU A 50 -3.70 8.56 10.52
CA GLU A 50 -4.01 8.38 9.10
C GLU A 50 -2.81 8.73 8.24
N TYR A 51 -2.20 9.87 8.53
CA TYR A 51 -1.01 10.38 7.84
C TYR A 51 -0.16 11.25 8.79
N PHE A 52 1.11 11.40 8.44
CA PHE A 52 1.90 12.57 8.85
C PHE A 52 1.58 13.69 7.86
N PHE A 53 0.89 14.74 8.33
CA PHE A 53 0.45 15.84 7.47
C PHE A 53 1.53 16.92 7.41
N LEU A 54 2.21 17.02 6.27
CA LEU A 54 3.33 17.94 6.06
C LEU A 54 2.90 19.12 5.16
N SER A 55 3.55 20.27 5.32
CA SER A 55 3.51 21.28 4.27
C SER A 55 4.25 20.79 3.03
N THR A 56 3.94 21.36 1.84
CA THR A 56 4.63 21.01 0.60
C THR A 56 6.14 21.25 0.73
N ASP A 57 6.55 22.39 1.31
CA ASP A 57 7.96 22.72 1.49
C ASP A 57 8.67 21.72 2.42
N ALA A 58 8.01 21.30 3.52
CA ALA A 58 8.57 20.31 4.44
C ALA A 58 8.66 18.92 3.81
N PHE A 59 7.70 18.55 2.94
CA PHE A 59 7.74 17.30 2.22
C PHE A 59 8.89 17.29 1.20
N LEU A 60 9.00 18.34 0.39
CA LEU A 60 10.04 18.45 -0.63
C LEU A 60 11.45 18.52 -0.02
N ALA A 61 11.63 19.20 1.12
CA ALA A 61 12.89 19.17 1.85
C ALA A 61 13.29 17.74 2.25
N LYS A 62 12.33 16.92 2.67
CA LYS A 62 12.56 15.50 2.98
C LYS A 62 12.84 14.65 1.73
N VAL A 63 12.30 15.03 0.58
CA VAL A 63 12.66 14.40 -0.70
C VAL A 63 14.13 14.68 -1.03
N ASP A 64 14.56 15.94 -0.89
CA ASP A 64 15.94 16.36 -1.14
C ASP A 64 16.95 15.70 -0.19
N GLU A 65 16.52 15.39 1.05
CA GLU A 65 17.29 14.67 2.06
C GLU A 65 17.26 13.14 1.89
N ASP A 66 16.57 12.62 0.87
CA ASP A 66 16.36 11.17 0.63
C ASP A 66 15.72 10.44 1.82
N ASP A 67 14.81 11.12 2.55
CA ASP A 67 14.15 10.60 3.74
C ASP A 67 13.00 9.62 3.48
N PHE A 68 12.54 9.51 2.22
CA PHE A 68 11.45 8.63 1.86
C PHE A 68 11.95 7.26 1.36
N VAL A 69 11.23 6.22 1.73
CA VAL A 69 11.37 4.88 1.13
C VAL A 69 10.85 4.91 -0.31
N GLU A 70 9.74 5.61 -0.51
CA GLU A 70 9.12 5.93 -1.80
C GLU A 70 8.23 7.17 -1.64
N TRP A 71 7.99 7.87 -2.71
CA TRP A 71 7.01 8.95 -2.74
C TRP A 71 6.44 9.14 -4.15
N VAL A 72 5.24 9.74 -4.23
CA VAL A 72 4.52 10.00 -5.47
C VAL A 72 3.73 11.30 -5.36
N GLU A 73 3.57 11.98 -6.49
CA GLU A 73 2.58 13.06 -6.63
C GLU A 73 1.28 12.49 -7.20
N PHE A 74 0.16 12.74 -6.51
CA PHE A 74 -1.16 12.34 -6.95
C PHE A 74 -2.19 13.44 -6.66
N ALA A 75 -2.96 13.84 -7.69
CA ALA A 75 -4.00 14.86 -7.60
C ALA A 75 -3.53 16.17 -6.95
N GLY A 76 -2.30 16.62 -7.29
CA GLY A 76 -1.70 17.86 -6.80
C GLY A 76 -1.23 17.82 -5.34
N ASN A 77 -1.15 16.64 -4.73
CA ASN A 77 -0.59 16.41 -3.41
C ASN A 77 0.51 15.34 -3.47
N HIS A 78 1.44 15.40 -2.53
CA HIS A 78 2.48 14.41 -2.38
C HIS A 78 2.09 13.39 -1.31
N TYR A 79 2.50 12.15 -1.54
CA TYR A 79 2.33 11.03 -0.61
C TYR A 79 3.63 10.23 -0.59
N GLY A 80 4.02 9.72 0.56
CA GLY A 80 5.23 8.91 0.65
C GLY A 80 5.39 8.27 2.03
N THR A 81 6.23 7.25 2.10
CA THR A 81 6.54 6.56 3.35
C THR A 81 7.92 6.94 3.84
N LEU A 82 8.00 7.50 5.04
CA LEU A 82 9.28 7.91 5.65
C LEU A 82 10.13 6.70 6.05
N LYS A 83 11.42 6.73 5.71
CA LYS A 83 12.42 5.74 6.16
C LYS A 83 12.43 5.62 7.68
N SER A 84 12.39 6.77 8.38
CA SER A 84 12.39 6.83 9.84
C SER A 84 11.20 6.10 10.48
N GLU A 85 10.02 6.13 9.87
CA GLU A 85 8.84 5.42 10.37
C GLU A 85 9.01 3.90 10.21
N VAL A 86 9.48 3.45 9.06
CA VAL A 86 9.74 2.02 8.80
C VAL A 86 10.82 1.51 9.76
N ASP A 87 11.93 2.23 9.90
CA ASP A 87 13.04 1.84 10.75
C ASP A 87 12.65 1.86 12.23
N ARG A 88 11.82 2.81 12.65
CA ARG A 88 11.26 2.87 14.01
C ARG A 88 10.47 1.62 14.34
N LEU A 89 9.55 1.21 13.45
CA LEU A 89 8.70 0.04 13.66
C LEU A 89 9.51 -1.26 13.65
N LEU A 90 10.39 -1.44 12.66
CA LEU A 90 11.28 -2.59 12.59
C LEU A 90 12.23 -2.66 13.81
N GLY A 91 12.74 -1.51 14.25
CA GLY A 91 13.61 -1.41 15.44
C GLY A 91 12.89 -1.78 16.74
N GLN A 92 11.57 -1.66 16.80
CA GLN A 92 10.73 -2.13 17.90
C GLN A 92 10.45 -3.65 17.83
N GLY A 93 10.92 -4.32 16.79
CA GLY A 93 10.67 -5.74 16.57
C GLY A 93 9.31 -6.03 15.91
N ALA A 94 8.57 -5.00 15.48
CA ALA A 94 7.30 -5.18 14.80
C ALA A 94 7.53 -5.54 13.32
N ASN A 95 6.75 -6.49 12.80
CA ASN A 95 6.63 -6.66 11.36
C ASN A 95 5.89 -5.45 10.78
N VAL A 96 6.30 -4.99 9.62
CA VAL A 96 5.79 -3.75 9.00
C VAL A 96 5.07 -4.05 7.70
N ILE A 97 3.90 -3.46 7.51
CA ILE A 97 3.17 -3.45 6.24
C ILE A 97 3.27 -2.06 5.63
N LEU A 98 3.70 -1.98 4.37
CA LEU A 98 3.55 -0.83 3.50
C LEU A 98 2.41 -1.09 2.51
N GLU A 99 1.49 -0.13 2.36
CA GLU A 99 0.48 -0.14 1.30
C GLU A 99 0.93 0.80 0.19
N LEU A 100 1.41 0.26 -0.93
CA LEU A 100 2.03 1.04 -2.02
C LEU A 100 1.38 0.76 -3.38
N GLU A 101 1.62 1.66 -4.32
CA GLU A 101 1.41 1.41 -5.74
C GLU A 101 2.53 0.52 -6.31
N VAL A 102 2.32 -0.06 -7.49
CA VAL A 102 3.22 -1.07 -8.09
C VAL A 102 4.65 -0.56 -8.24
N ASP A 103 4.81 0.64 -8.83
CA ASP A 103 6.13 1.22 -9.09
C ASP A 103 6.93 1.44 -7.80
N GLY A 104 6.29 2.02 -6.77
CA GLY A 104 6.92 2.20 -5.46
C GLY A 104 7.35 0.88 -4.82
N SER A 105 6.54 -0.18 -4.98
CA SER A 105 6.87 -1.50 -4.45
C SER A 105 8.13 -2.10 -5.07
N LEU A 106 8.32 -1.91 -6.37
CA LEU A 106 9.50 -2.42 -7.08
C LEU A 106 10.76 -1.66 -6.69
N VAL A 107 10.67 -0.35 -6.46
CA VAL A 107 11.77 0.46 -5.91
C VAL A 107 12.19 -0.06 -4.53
N ILE A 108 11.21 -0.40 -3.67
CA ILE A 108 11.48 -1.00 -2.36
C ILE A 108 12.24 -2.33 -2.52
N LYS A 109 11.81 -3.20 -3.43
CA LYS A 109 12.48 -4.51 -3.64
C LYS A 109 13.95 -4.38 -4.05
N GLU A 110 14.26 -3.35 -4.85
CA GLU A 110 15.65 -3.05 -5.25
C GLU A 110 16.49 -2.56 -4.05
N ALA A 111 15.92 -1.67 -3.24
CA ALA A 111 16.61 -1.10 -2.07
C ALA A 111 16.68 -2.08 -0.88
N ARG A 112 15.66 -2.96 -0.75
CA ARG A 112 15.52 -3.93 0.35
C ARG A 112 15.12 -5.30 -0.23
N PRO A 113 16.06 -6.10 -0.71
CA PRO A 113 15.79 -7.40 -1.31
C PRO A 113 15.11 -8.41 -0.37
N ASP A 114 15.23 -8.21 0.95
CA ASP A 114 14.59 -8.97 2.02
C ASP A 114 13.09 -8.64 2.22
N ALA A 115 12.60 -7.54 1.64
CA ALA A 115 11.18 -7.20 1.68
C ALA A 115 10.34 -8.23 0.90
N CYS A 116 9.22 -8.65 1.50
CA CYS A 116 8.27 -9.55 0.88
C CYS A 116 7.19 -8.73 0.15
N LEU A 117 7.14 -8.84 -1.17
CA LEU A 117 6.18 -8.16 -2.02
C LEU A 117 4.96 -9.04 -2.29
N ILE A 118 3.77 -8.53 -1.98
CA ILE A 118 2.49 -9.23 -2.17
C ILE A 118 1.60 -8.39 -3.10
N PHE A 119 1.24 -8.95 -4.25
CA PHE A 119 0.36 -8.31 -5.22
C PHE A 119 -1.09 -8.70 -4.96
N ILE A 120 -1.97 -7.70 -4.82
CA ILE A 120 -3.41 -7.93 -4.76
C ILE A 120 -3.97 -7.87 -6.17
N ASP A 121 -4.32 -9.03 -6.71
CA ASP A 121 -4.89 -9.19 -8.04
C ASP A 121 -6.43 -9.15 -7.96
N THR A 122 -7.04 -8.39 -8.88
CA THR A 122 -8.49 -8.25 -8.97
C THR A 122 -8.88 -8.21 -10.44
N ASP A 123 -9.86 -9.00 -10.83
CA ASP A 123 -10.36 -9.00 -12.21
C ASP A 123 -10.78 -7.59 -12.65
N LEU A 124 -10.41 -7.22 -13.88
CA LEU A 124 -10.74 -5.89 -14.45
C LEU A 124 -12.24 -5.59 -14.44
N ALA A 125 -13.08 -6.61 -14.65
CA ALA A 125 -14.54 -6.45 -14.59
C ALA A 125 -15.02 -6.12 -13.16
N GLU A 126 -14.42 -6.74 -12.14
CA GLU A 126 -14.70 -6.45 -10.73
C GLU A 126 -14.16 -5.08 -10.36
N LEU A 127 -12.95 -4.74 -10.80
CA LEU A 127 -12.34 -3.44 -10.57
C LEU A 127 -13.21 -2.31 -11.15
N ARG A 128 -13.69 -2.48 -12.39
CA ARG A 128 -14.62 -1.54 -13.02
C ARG A 128 -15.89 -1.35 -12.19
N ARG A 129 -16.50 -2.44 -11.72
CA ARG A 129 -17.69 -2.36 -10.86
C ARG A 129 -17.43 -1.56 -9.58
N ARG A 130 -16.29 -1.80 -8.93
CA ARG A 130 -15.89 -1.10 -7.70
C ARG A 130 -15.65 0.40 -7.93
N LEU A 131 -14.99 0.76 -9.05
CA LEU A 131 -14.76 2.16 -9.42
C LEU A 131 -16.07 2.91 -9.69
N ILE A 132 -17.00 2.29 -10.47
CA ILE A 132 -18.32 2.87 -10.76
C ILE A 132 -19.13 3.06 -9.46
N SER A 133 -19.12 2.08 -8.55
CA SER A 133 -19.92 2.12 -7.32
C SER A 133 -19.55 3.25 -6.36
N ARG A 134 -18.32 3.75 -6.42
CA ARG A 134 -17.85 4.86 -5.59
C ARG A 134 -18.41 6.23 -6.00
N GLN A 135 -18.99 6.35 -7.19
CA GLN A 135 -19.67 7.56 -7.72
C GLN A 135 -18.85 8.86 -7.63
N THR A 136 -17.53 8.77 -7.55
CA THR A 136 -16.65 9.93 -7.36
C THR A 136 -16.03 10.44 -8.65
N GLU A 137 -16.18 9.69 -9.77
CA GLU A 137 -15.42 9.94 -11.00
C GLU A 137 -16.29 9.78 -12.25
N GLY A 138 -15.92 10.51 -13.31
CA GLY A 138 -16.53 10.36 -14.64
C GLY A 138 -16.07 9.07 -15.35
N LEU A 139 -16.82 8.65 -16.38
CA LEU A 139 -16.53 7.41 -17.12
C LEU A 139 -15.13 7.42 -17.76
N ASP A 140 -14.68 8.56 -18.28
CA ASP A 140 -13.36 8.70 -18.91
C ASP A 140 -12.22 8.45 -17.90
N GLU A 141 -12.39 8.92 -16.66
CA GLU A 141 -11.41 8.69 -15.59
C GLU A 141 -11.40 7.22 -15.15
N ILE A 142 -12.58 6.58 -15.11
CA ILE A 142 -12.68 5.13 -14.82
C ILE A 142 -11.95 4.32 -15.88
N ASP A 143 -12.17 4.62 -17.17
CA ASP A 143 -11.51 3.91 -18.26
C ASP A 143 -9.98 4.11 -18.24
N ARG A 144 -9.51 5.33 -17.95
CA ARG A 144 -8.08 5.61 -17.74
C ARG A 144 -7.49 4.78 -16.60
N ARG A 145 -8.18 4.70 -15.47
CA ARG A 145 -7.73 3.90 -14.31
C ARG A 145 -7.70 2.40 -14.60
N LEU A 146 -8.64 1.90 -15.41
CA LEU A 146 -8.63 0.51 -15.84
C LEU A 146 -7.46 0.20 -16.77
N GLN A 147 -7.09 1.11 -17.67
CA GLN A 147 -5.90 0.95 -18.51
C GLN A 147 -4.62 0.89 -17.65
N ILE A 148 -4.49 1.79 -16.66
CA ILE A 148 -3.37 1.75 -15.72
C ILE A 148 -3.35 0.44 -14.94
N ALA A 149 -4.50 -0.03 -14.46
CA ALA A 149 -4.61 -1.29 -13.74
C ALA A 149 -4.21 -2.51 -14.59
N GLU A 150 -4.57 -2.51 -15.87
CA GLU A 150 -4.19 -3.56 -16.82
C GLU A 150 -2.66 -3.58 -17.03
N GLU A 151 -2.03 -2.40 -17.20
CA GLU A 151 -0.56 -2.30 -17.28
C GLU A 151 0.10 -2.78 -15.99
N GLN A 152 -0.35 -2.31 -14.84
CA GLN A 152 0.18 -2.70 -13.53
C GLN A 152 0.03 -4.21 -13.26
N SER A 153 -1.03 -4.85 -13.77
CA SER A 153 -1.23 -6.29 -13.63
C SER A 153 -0.18 -7.14 -14.35
N LYS A 154 0.53 -6.57 -15.33
CA LYS A 154 1.64 -7.28 -16.02
C LYS A 154 2.83 -7.48 -15.10
N ASP A 155 3.02 -6.59 -14.11
CA ASP A 155 4.12 -6.65 -13.17
C ASP A 155 3.91 -7.66 -12.04
N LYS A 156 2.73 -8.28 -11.90
CA LYS A 156 2.45 -9.22 -10.80
C LYS A 156 3.43 -10.39 -10.69
N LEU A 157 4.06 -10.78 -11.79
CA LEU A 157 5.08 -11.85 -11.80
C LEU A 157 6.42 -11.43 -11.15
N ARG A 158 6.61 -10.14 -10.87
CA ARG A 158 7.77 -9.58 -10.17
C ARG A 158 7.61 -9.58 -8.66
N PHE A 159 6.43 -9.97 -8.17
CA PHE A 159 6.10 -10.06 -6.75
C PHE A 159 6.36 -11.46 -6.21
N ASP A 160 6.67 -11.55 -4.92
CA ASP A 160 6.93 -12.84 -4.26
C ASP A 160 5.65 -13.66 -4.12
N HIS A 161 4.50 -12.99 -3.95
CA HIS A 161 3.17 -13.60 -3.82
C HIS A 161 2.11 -12.82 -4.58
N VAL A 162 1.06 -13.53 -5.01
CA VAL A 162 -0.16 -12.94 -5.58
C VAL A 162 -1.35 -13.45 -4.78
N VAL A 163 -2.20 -12.53 -4.30
CA VAL A 163 -3.46 -12.81 -3.59
C VAL A 163 -4.61 -12.36 -4.44
N HIS A 164 -5.55 -13.27 -4.75
CA HIS A 164 -6.70 -12.97 -5.60
C HIS A 164 -7.88 -12.42 -4.79
N ASN A 165 -8.28 -11.17 -5.06
CA ASN A 165 -9.39 -10.50 -4.37
C ASN A 165 -10.69 -10.55 -5.19
N ASP A 166 -11.23 -11.77 -5.34
CA ASP A 166 -12.57 -12.02 -5.87
C ASP A 166 -13.65 -11.95 -4.77
N ARG A 167 -13.32 -12.42 -3.55
CA ARG A 167 -14.13 -12.34 -2.34
C ARG A 167 -13.27 -11.87 -1.18
N VAL A 168 -13.73 -10.83 -0.49
CA VAL A 168 -12.96 -10.18 0.58
C VAL A 168 -12.55 -11.18 1.67
N GLU A 169 -13.47 -12.01 2.14
CA GLU A 169 -13.22 -12.97 3.23
C GLU A 169 -12.15 -14.01 2.84
N ARG A 170 -12.21 -14.49 1.59
CA ARG A 170 -11.22 -15.44 1.06
C ARG A 170 -9.86 -14.76 0.90
N ALA A 171 -9.83 -13.57 0.33
CA ALA A 171 -8.61 -12.83 0.10
C ALA A 171 -7.93 -12.42 1.42
N VAL A 172 -8.69 -12.08 2.45
CA VAL A 172 -8.17 -11.82 3.81
C VAL A 172 -7.52 -13.08 4.39
N ALA A 173 -8.19 -14.23 4.28
CA ALA A 173 -7.62 -15.49 4.77
C ALA A 173 -6.35 -15.90 4.00
N GLU A 174 -6.32 -15.69 2.68
CA GLU A 174 -5.16 -15.97 1.84
C GLU A 174 -3.99 -15.03 2.18
N LEU A 175 -4.26 -13.73 2.34
CA LEU A 175 -3.25 -12.74 2.73
C LEU A 175 -2.68 -13.06 4.12
N LEU A 176 -3.54 -13.36 5.10
CA LEU A 176 -3.12 -13.74 6.45
C LEU A 176 -2.22 -14.98 6.42
N SER A 177 -2.65 -16.04 5.74
CA SER A 177 -1.86 -17.26 5.60
C SER A 177 -0.51 -17.02 4.90
N THR A 178 -0.46 -16.06 3.96
CA THR A 178 0.78 -15.68 3.28
C THR A 178 1.73 -14.98 4.23
N LEU A 179 1.24 -14.03 5.03
CA LEU A 179 2.04 -13.35 6.04
C LEU A 179 2.59 -14.35 7.09
N GLU A 180 1.75 -15.24 7.60
CA GLU A 180 2.15 -16.26 8.58
C GLU A 180 3.27 -17.16 8.04
N ARG A 181 3.09 -17.69 6.82
CA ARG A 181 4.14 -18.52 6.18
C ARG A 181 5.46 -17.79 5.99
N GLU A 182 5.43 -16.49 5.71
CA GLU A 182 6.64 -15.69 5.56
C GLU A 182 7.30 -15.39 6.91
N LEU A 183 6.55 -15.33 8.00
CA LEU A 183 7.08 -15.15 9.36
C LEU A 183 7.71 -16.43 9.92
N ASP A 184 7.27 -17.60 9.45
CA ASP A 184 7.79 -18.90 9.87
C ASP A 184 9.09 -19.32 9.15
N ARG A 185 9.55 -18.52 8.16
CA ARG A 185 10.81 -18.74 7.43
C ARG A 185 12.02 -18.12 8.12
#